data_129ec9800e23b784d8c51377f47deca7
#
_entry.id   129ec9800e23b784d8c51377f47deca7
#
_cell.length_a   1.000
_cell.length_b   1.000
_cell.length_c   1.000
_cell.angle_alpha   90.00
_cell.angle_beta   90.00
_cell.angle_gamma   90.00
#
_symmetry.space_group_name_H-M   'P 1'
#
loop_
_entity.id
_entity.type
_entity.pdbx_description
1 polymer ?
#
loop_
_entity_poly.entity_id
_entity_poly.type
_entity_poly.pdbx_seq_one_letter_code
_entity_poly.pdbx_strand_id
1 'polypeptide(L)'
;MTTTTIKDQLRTDLTAAIKGRDELRAAALRMALTAITNEEVAGSVARTLSDAETVTVITREVKKRREAAEAFAGAGREEQAARERAEGEVLSHYLPAQLTDDELSALVADAIAETGAAGPKSMGLVMKVLTPKIAGRAEGGRVAAMVKTALSG
;
A
#
# COMPACT_ATOMS: atom_id res chain seq x y z
N MET A 1 3.90 -22.11 -18.80
CA MET A 1 4.54 -20.80 -18.54
C MET A 1 4.34 -20.35 -17.13
N THR A 2 5.42 -20.03 -16.44
CA THR A 2 5.35 -19.55 -15.05
C THR A 2 5.10 -18.05 -15.10
N THR A 3 4.04 -17.59 -14.43
CA THR A 3 3.77 -16.16 -14.29
C THR A 3 4.76 -15.55 -13.30
N THR A 4 5.40 -14.44 -13.68
CA THR A 4 6.31 -13.71 -12.79
C THR A 4 5.51 -13.09 -11.65
N THR A 5 5.88 -13.42 -10.42
CA THR A 5 5.25 -12.83 -9.23
C THR A 5 5.82 -11.45 -8.94
N ILE A 6 5.13 -10.66 -8.13
CA ILE A 6 5.64 -9.37 -7.65
C ILE A 6 6.96 -9.57 -6.90
N LYS A 7 7.05 -10.62 -6.08
CA LYS A 7 8.27 -10.96 -5.35
C LYS A 7 9.45 -11.23 -6.31
N ASP A 8 9.21 -11.97 -7.39
CA ASP A 8 10.22 -12.24 -8.41
C ASP A 8 10.66 -10.94 -9.09
N GLN A 9 9.71 -10.06 -9.40
CA GLN A 9 10.01 -8.76 -10.00
C GLN A 9 10.87 -7.90 -9.06
N LEU A 10 10.55 -7.88 -7.77
CA LEU A 10 11.35 -7.17 -6.77
C LEU A 10 12.79 -7.69 -6.72
N ARG A 11 12.96 -9.01 -6.78
CA ARG A 11 14.30 -9.64 -6.78
C ARG A 11 15.08 -9.28 -8.02
N THR A 12 14.47 -9.35 -9.19
CA THR A 12 15.09 -8.99 -10.46
C THR A 12 15.52 -7.53 -10.45
N ASP A 13 14.64 -6.65 -10.00
CA ASP A 13 14.89 -5.22 -9.96
C ASP A 13 15.97 -4.87 -8.92
N LEU A 14 16.01 -5.59 -7.79
CA LEU A 14 17.07 -5.42 -6.80
C LEU A 14 18.43 -5.76 -7.41
N THR A 15 18.53 -6.87 -8.13
CA THR A 15 19.77 -7.27 -8.81
C THR A 15 20.21 -6.18 -9.79
N ALA A 16 19.27 -5.64 -10.58
CA ALA A 16 19.57 -4.55 -11.52
C ALA A 16 20.02 -3.28 -10.80
N ALA A 17 19.38 -2.93 -9.68
CA ALA A 17 19.76 -1.76 -8.88
C ALA A 17 21.16 -1.89 -8.30
N ILE A 18 21.52 -3.08 -7.82
CA ILE A 18 22.86 -3.36 -7.29
C ILE A 18 23.90 -3.22 -8.40
N LYS A 19 23.66 -3.80 -9.57
CA LYS A 19 24.55 -3.71 -10.71
C LYS A 19 24.70 -2.28 -11.23
N GLY A 20 23.63 -1.52 -11.22
CA GLY A 20 23.60 -0.12 -11.63
C GLY A 20 24.09 0.86 -10.56
N ARG A 21 24.46 0.37 -9.37
CA ARG A 21 24.88 1.17 -8.22
C ARG A 21 23.83 2.21 -7.79
N ASP A 22 22.57 1.87 -7.94
CA ASP A 22 21.44 2.67 -7.48
C ASP A 22 21.14 2.27 -6.02
N GLU A 23 21.83 2.90 -5.08
CA GLU A 23 21.77 2.57 -3.66
C GLU A 23 20.38 2.82 -3.06
N LEU A 24 19.75 3.91 -3.43
CA LEU A 24 18.41 4.25 -2.93
C LEU A 24 17.39 3.21 -3.35
N ARG A 25 17.39 2.85 -4.63
CA ARG A 25 16.49 1.84 -5.16
C ARG A 25 16.76 0.47 -4.55
N ALA A 26 18.04 0.09 -4.43
CA ALA A 26 18.42 -1.17 -3.79
C ALA A 26 17.96 -1.23 -2.34
N ALA A 27 18.11 -0.15 -1.59
CA ALA A 27 17.68 -0.09 -0.19
C ALA A 27 16.15 -0.26 -0.06
N ALA A 28 15.38 0.44 -0.89
CA ALA A 28 13.92 0.33 -0.88
C ALA A 28 13.46 -1.10 -1.22
N LEU A 29 14.06 -1.71 -2.24
CA LEU A 29 13.71 -3.06 -2.66
C LEU A 29 14.09 -4.12 -1.61
N ARG A 30 15.24 -3.96 -0.95
CA ARG A 30 15.64 -4.83 0.16
C ARG A 30 14.65 -4.76 1.32
N MET A 31 14.20 -3.56 1.66
CA MET A 31 13.22 -3.39 2.73
C MET A 31 11.90 -4.09 2.42
N ALA A 32 11.43 -3.96 1.19
CA ALA A 32 10.21 -4.64 0.76
C ALA A 32 10.36 -6.17 0.81
N LEU A 33 11.46 -6.70 0.31
CA LEU A 33 11.73 -8.14 0.35
C LEU A 33 11.87 -8.67 1.78
N THR A 34 12.51 -7.90 2.65
CA THR A 34 12.62 -8.25 4.08
C THR A 34 11.23 -8.30 4.73
N ALA A 35 10.39 -7.31 4.47
CA ALA A 35 9.04 -7.29 5.00
C ALA A 35 8.20 -8.47 4.50
N ILE A 36 8.33 -8.83 3.23
CA ILE A 36 7.66 -10.02 2.65
C ILE A 36 8.14 -11.29 3.34
N THR A 37 9.45 -11.46 3.49
CA THR A 37 10.03 -12.62 4.16
C THR A 37 9.55 -12.74 5.61
N ASN A 38 9.52 -11.62 6.33
CA ASN A 38 9.03 -11.60 7.71
C ASN A 38 7.57 -12.05 7.80
N GLU A 39 6.75 -11.63 6.88
CA GLU A 39 5.35 -12.04 6.83
C GLU A 39 5.21 -13.53 6.48
N GLU A 40 6.05 -14.04 5.59
CA GLU A 40 6.05 -15.45 5.20
C GLU A 40 6.38 -16.39 6.35
N VAL A 41 7.18 -15.93 7.30
CA VAL A 41 7.61 -16.74 8.47
C VAL A 41 6.95 -16.30 9.78
N ALA A 42 6.01 -15.37 9.76
CA ALA A 42 5.38 -14.81 10.97
C ALA A 42 4.48 -15.83 11.69
N GLY A 43 3.90 -16.79 10.96
CA GLY A 43 3.04 -17.80 11.53
C GLY A 43 3.82 -19.04 12.00
N SER A 44 3.10 -20.02 12.51
CA SER A 44 3.69 -21.28 12.97
C SER A 44 4.28 -22.13 11.82
N VAL A 45 3.80 -21.90 10.61
CA VAL A 45 4.26 -22.58 9.38
C VAL A 45 4.68 -21.52 8.37
N ALA A 46 5.88 -21.69 7.80
CA ALA A 46 6.34 -20.82 6.72
C ALA A 46 5.45 -21.00 5.48
N ARG A 47 5.14 -19.91 4.81
CA ARG A 47 4.29 -19.93 3.61
C ARG A 47 4.78 -18.91 2.58
N THR A 48 4.38 -19.10 1.35
CA THR A 48 4.63 -18.14 0.27
C THR A 48 3.43 -17.22 0.13
N LEU A 49 3.66 -15.91 0.09
CA LEU A 49 2.57 -14.94 -0.09
C LEU A 49 2.08 -14.96 -1.54
N SER A 50 0.76 -14.84 -1.70
CA SER A 50 0.16 -14.54 -3.01
C SER A 50 0.51 -13.11 -3.41
N ASP A 51 0.31 -12.76 -4.69
CA ASP A 51 0.50 -11.38 -5.14
C ASP A 51 -0.41 -10.41 -4.38
N ALA A 52 -1.65 -10.77 -4.12
CA ALA A 52 -2.56 -9.93 -3.33
C ALA A 52 -2.03 -9.66 -1.92
N GLU A 53 -1.50 -10.69 -1.26
CA GLU A 53 -0.89 -10.54 0.06
C GLU A 53 0.40 -9.72 0.00
N THR A 54 1.18 -9.89 -1.07
CA THR A 54 2.39 -9.10 -1.31
C THR A 54 2.06 -7.61 -1.50
N VAL A 55 0.99 -7.29 -2.24
CA VAL A 55 0.51 -5.91 -2.39
C VAL A 55 0.16 -5.31 -1.03
N THR A 56 -0.48 -6.07 -0.15
CA THR A 56 -0.80 -5.62 1.22
C THR A 56 0.47 -5.27 2.00
N VAL A 57 1.51 -6.09 1.91
CA VAL A 57 2.79 -5.84 2.58
C VAL A 57 3.44 -4.57 2.03
N ILE A 58 3.51 -4.43 0.69
CA ILE A 58 4.10 -3.25 0.04
C ILE A 58 3.32 -1.98 0.41
N THR A 59 2.00 -2.05 0.44
CA THR A 59 1.15 -0.92 0.83
C THR A 59 1.51 -0.43 2.24
N ARG A 60 1.72 -1.34 3.17
CA ARG A 60 2.17 -1.00 4.54
C ARG A 60 3.55 -0.35 4.55
N GLU A 61 4.47 -0.84 3.73
CA GLU A 61 5.81 -0.26 3.64
C GLU A 61 5.79 1.14 3.04
N VAL A 62 4.98 1.39 2.02
CA VAL A 62 4.78 2.72 1.43
C VAL A 62 4.23 3.68 2.48
N LYS A 63 3.24 3.24 3.25
CA LYS A 63 2.66 4.05 4.34
C LYS A 63 3.69 4.41 5.38
N LYS A 64 4.53 3.44 5.81
CA LYS A 64 5.61 3.69 6.77
C LYS A 64 6.60 4.73 6.26
N ARG A 65 6.96 4.66 4.97
CA ARG A 65 7.87 5.66 4.36
C ARG A 65 7.25 7.05 4.36
N ARG A 66 5.98 7.15 4.05
CA ARG A 66 5.28 8.44 4.08
C ARG A 66 5.21 9.01 5.49
N GLU A 67 4.84 8.21 6.47
CA GLU A 67 4.78 8.63 7.87
C GLU A 67 6.16 9.07 8.39
N ALA A 68 7.21 8.32 8.04
CA ALA A 68 8.57 8.68 8.38
C ALA A 68 8.98 9.99 7.73
N ALA A 69 8.62 10.21 6.46
CA ALA A 69 8.90 11.45 5.75
C ALA A 69 8.23 12.65 6.44
N GLU A 70 6.97 12.50 6.82
CA GLU A 70 6.23 13.54 7.53
C GLU A 70 6.88 13.86 8.88
N ALA A 71 7.32 12.85 9.62
CA ALA A 71 8.00 13.02 10.90
C ALA A 71 9.34 13.74 10.72
N PHE A 72 10.14 13.35 9.74
CA PHE A 72 11.41 14.03 9.45
C PHE A 72 11.21 15.47 9.02
N ALA A 73 10.24 15.73 8.12
CA ALA A 73 9.92 17.09 7.68
C ALA A 73 9.48 17.97 8.85
N GLY A 74 8.65 17.42 9.75
CA GLY A 74 8.21 18.12 10.96
C GLY A 74 9.33 18.43 11.94
N ALA A 75 10.42 17.65 11.91
CA ALA A 75 11.60 17.86 12.72
C ALA A 75 12.68 18.72 12.02
N GLY A 76 12.38 19.25 10.83
CA GLY A 76 13.32 20.05 10.05
C GLY A 76 14.40 19.24 9.33
N ARG A 77 14.24 17.92 9.24
CA ARG A 77 15.20 17.03 8.58
C ARG A 77 14.78 16.73 7.15
N GLU A 78 14.90 17.73 6.30
CA GLU A 78 14.41 17.66 4.92
C GLU A 78 15.12 16.62 4.05
N GLU A 79 16.41 16.38 4.25
CA GLU A 79 17.14 15.36 3.49
C GLU A 79 16.63 13.96 3.79
N GLN A 80 16.42 13.63 5.07
CA GLN A 80 15.86 12.35 5.47
C GLN A 80 14.42 12.21 4.98
N ALA A 81 13.63 13.29 5.05
CA ALA A 81 12.26 13.27 4.53
C ALA A 81 12.23 13.00 3.03
N ALA A 82 13.11 13.65 2.27
CA ALA A 82 13.20 13.44 0.82
C ALA A 82 13.60 12.01 0.49
N ARG A 83 14.52 11.42 1.25
CA ARG A 83 14.93 10.04 1.06
C ARG A 83 13.77 9.06 1.30
N GLU A 84 13.02 9.26 2.38
CA GLU A 84 11.85 8.42 2.68
C GLU A 84 10.79 8.52 1.58
N ARG A 85 10.53 9.71 1.05
CA ARG A 85 9.61 9.91 -0.07
C ARG A 85 10.09 9.19 -1.33
N ALA A 86 11.38 9.27 -1.62
CA ALA A 86 11.96 8.62 -2.79
C ALA A 86 11.88 7.09 -2.67
N GLU A 87 12.16 6.53 -1.49
CA GLU A 87 12.04 5.10 -1.24
C GLU A 87 10.57 4.65 -1.37
N GLY A 88 9.64 5.41 -0.83
CA GLY A 88 8.21 5.15 -0.98
C GLY A 88 7.76 5.18 -2.44
N GLU A 89 8.28 6.11 -3.23
CA GLU A 89 8.00 6.19 -4.66
C GLU A 89 8.48 4.95 -5.42
N VAL A 90 9.66 4.45 -5.10
CA VAL A 90 10.16 3.19 -5.69
C VAL A 90 9.18 2.05 -5.43
N LEU A 91 8.74 1.90 -4.19
CA LEU A 91 7.83 0.81 -3.82
C LEU A 91 6.43 0.97 -4.40
N SER A 92 5.94 2.19 -4.56
CA SER A 92 4.60 2.44 -5.08
C SER A 92 4.42 1.96 -6.52
N HIS A 93 5.51 1.85 -7.29
CA HIS A 93 5.49 1.32 -8.65
C HIS A 93 5.08 -0.15 -8.74
N TYR A 94 5.14 -0.89 -7.62
CA TYR A 94 4.74 -2.30 -7.56
C TYR A 94 3.28 -2.47 -7.14
N LEU A 95 2.60 -1.38 -6.82
CA LEU A 95 1.19 -1.39 -6.45
C LEU A 95 0.31 -1.24 -7.69
N PRO A 96 -0.94 -1.75 -7.66
CA PRO A 96 -1.91 -1.45 -8.71
C PRO A 96 -2.09 0.06 -8.88
N ALA A 97 -2.56 0.49 -10.05
CA ALA A 97 -2.85 1.90 -10.30
C ALA A 97 -3.75 2.47 -9.20
N GLN A 98 -3.29 3.53 -8.55
CA GLN A 98 -3.99 4.12 -7.41
C GLN A 98 -5.24 4.88 -7.87
N LEU A 99 -6.30 4.80 -7.06
CA LEU A 99 -7.55 5.50 -7.32
C LEU A 99 -7.39 7.00 -7.06
N THR A 100 -7.93 7.82 -7.96
CA THR A 100 -8.07 9.25 -7.72
C THR A 100 -9.17 9.47 -6.67
N ASP A 101 -9.23 10.68 -6.11
CA ASP A 101 -10.28 11.04 -5.15
C ASP A 101 -11.68 10.90 -5.77
N ASP A 102 -11.84 11.31 -7.03
CA ASP A 102 -13.12 11.17 -7.73
C ASP A 102 -13.51 9.72 -7.94
N GLU A 103 -12.56 8.88 -8.37
CA GLU A 103 -12.80 7.44 -8.53
C GLU A 103 -13.16 6.77 -7.22
N LEU A 104 -12.44 7.09 -6.14
CA LEU A 104 -12.72 6.54 -4.83
C LEU A 104 -14.07 7.02 -4.30
N SER A 105 -14.38 8.30 -4.48
CA SER A 105 -15.67 8.86 -4.07
C SER A 105 -16.83 8.15 -4.76
N ALA A 106 -16.69 7.85 -6.06
CA ALA A 106 -17.72 7.11 -6.82
C ALA A 106 -17.91 5.70 -6.28
N LEU A 107 -16.81 4.99 -5.97
CA LEU A 107 -16.88 3.65 -5.39
C LEU A 107 -17.54 3.65 -4.02
N VAL A 108 -17.24 4.66 -3.20
CA VAL A 108 -17.87 4.84 -1.87
C VAL A 108 -19.37 5.07 -2.02
N ALA A 109 -19.78 5.96 -2.91
CA ALA A 109 -21.20 6.23 -3.17
C ALA A 109 -21.94 4.98 -3.64
N ASP A 110 -21.35 4.21 -4.56
CA ASP A 110 -21.93 2.96 -5.05
C ASP A 110 -22.08 1.92 -3.93
N ALA A 111 -21.08 1.80 -3.06
CA ALA A 111 -21.15 0.86 -1.94
C ALA A 111 -22.21 1.27 -0.91
N ILE A 112 -22.38 2.55 -0.66
CA ILE A 112 -23.44 3.05 0.23
C ILE A 112 -24.81 2.75 -0.37
N ALA A 113 -24.98 2.99 -1.67
CA ALA A 113 -26.24 2.69 -2.38
C ALA A 113 -26.54 1.20 -2.37
N GLU A 114 -25.55 0.37 -2.64
CA GLU A 114 -25.68 -1.11 -2.69
C GLU A 114 -26.08 -1.69 -1.33
N THR A 115 -25.50 -1.17 -0.24
CA THR A 115 -25.75 -1.68 1.11
C THR A 115 -26.97 -1.05 1.77
N GLY A 116 -27.49 0.07 1.25
CA GLY A 116 -28.54 0.84 1.90
C GLY A 116 -28.07 1.48 3.20
N ALA A 117 -26.77 1.63 3.40
CA ALA A 117 -26.18 2.13 4.62
C ALA A 117 -26.61 3.56 4.93
N ALA A 118 -26.85 3.84 6.21
CA ALA A 118 -27.20 5.16 6.70
C ALA A 118 -26.55 5.39 8.07
N GLY A 119 -25.85 6.51 8.18
CA GLY A 119 -25.21 6.94 9.41
C GLY A 119 -23.90 6.21 9.76
N PRO A 120 -23.15 6.75 10.74
CA PRO A 120 -21.82 6.26 11.07
C PRO A 120 -21.75 4.80 11.52
N LYS A 121 -22.82 4.25 12.06
CA LYS A 121 -22.88 2.85 12.51
C LYS A 121 -22.78 1.84 11.37
N SER A 122 -23.03 2.27 10.13
CA SER A 122 -23.00 1.41 8.95
C SER A 122 -21.61 1.31 8.29
N MET A 123 -20.61 1.95 8.87
CA MET A 123 -19.26 2.00 8.29
C MET A 123 -18.67 0.60 8.01
N GLY A 124 -18.82 -0.33 8.95
CA GLY A 124 -18.33 -1.70 8.77
C GLY A 124 -18.96 -2.42 7.59
N LEU A 125 -20.26 -2.20 7.38
CA LEU A 125 -21.00 -2.79 6.27
C LEU A 125 -20.49 -2.26 4.92
N VAL A 126 -20.28 -0.94 4.83
CA VAL A 126 -19.75 -0.30 3.62
C VAL A 126 -18.33 -0.76 3.35
N MET A 127 -17.48 -0.81 4.36
CA MET A 127 -16.09 -1.25 4.23
C MET A 127 -15.98 -2.70 3.76
N LYS A 128 -16.88 -3.57 4.21
CA LYS A 128 -16.92 -4.96 3.80
C LYS A 128 -17.15 -5.11 2.29
N VAL A 129 -17.98 -4.26 1.71
CA VAL A 129 -18.25 -4.24 0.26
C VAL A 129 -17.10 -3.59 -0.50
N LEU A 130 -16.54 -2.50 0.04
CA LEU A 130 -15.50 -1.72 -0.61
C LEU A 130 -14.14 -2.42 -0.68
N THR A 131 -13.74 -3.06 0.40
CA THR A 131 -12.38 -3.61 0.52
C THR A 131 -11.97 -4.49 -0.67
N PRO A 132 -12.79 -5.46 -1.12
CA PRO A 132 -12.42 -6.25 -2.30
C PRO A 132 -12.30 -5.45 -3.59
N LYS A 133 -13.10 -4.39 -3.73
CA LYS A 133 -13.11 -3.55 -4.94
C LYS A 133 -11.91 -2.63 -5.03
N ILE A 134 -11.36 -2.26 -3.89
CA ILE A 134 -10.20 -1.36 -3.79
C ILE A 134 -8.89 -2.12 -3.92
N ALA A 135 -8.75 -3.25 -3.23
CA ALA A 135 -7.65 -4.23 -3.36
C ALA A 135 -6.26 -3.60 -3.63
N GLY A 136 -5.76 -2.78 -2.74
CA GLY A 136 -4.44 -2.16 -2.84
C GLY A 136 -4.38 -0.90 -3.72
N ARG A 137 -5.51 -0.45 -4.27
CA ARG A 137 -5.57 0.74 -5.13
C ARG A 137 -5.79 2.04 -4.34
N ALA A 138 -6.02 1.95 -3.05
CA ALA A 138 -6.10 3.10 -2.15
C ALA A 138 -5.70 2.66 -0.74
N GLU A 139 -5.13 3.59 0.01
CA GLU A 139 -4.74 3.35 1.39
C GLU A 139 -5.99 3.22 2.28
N GLY A 140 -5.97 2.24 3.19
CA GLY A 140 -7.10 1.95 4.06
C GLY A 140 -7.59 3.13 4.89
N GLY A 141 -6.68 3.94 5.42
CA GLY A 141 -7.03 5.14 6.19
C GLY A 141 -7.75 6.20 5.34
N ARG A 142 -7.32 6.37 4.11
CA ARG A 142 -7.96 7.29 3.15
C ARG A 142 -9.38 6.83 2.81
N VAL A 143 -9.56 5.53 2.57
CA VAL A 143 -10.86 4.92 2.28
C VAL A 143 -11.80 5.11 3.48
N ALA A 144 -11.34 4.77 4.68
CA ALA A 144 -12.11 4.90 5.90
C ALA A 144 -12.55 6.35 6.16
N ALA A 145 -11.65 7.31 5.95
CA ALA A 145 -11.96 8.73 6.11
C ALA A 145 -13.05 9.18 5.13
N MET A 146 -12.98 8.75 3.89
CA MET A 146 -13.96 9.10 2.86
C MET A 146 -15.33 8.47 3.14
N VAL A 147 -15.36 7.22 3.59
CA VAL A 147 -16.61 6.54 4.00
C VAL A 147 -17.25 7.27 5.19
N LYS A 148 -16.45 7.60 6.18
CA LYS A 148 -16.90 8.33 7.37
C LYS A 148 -17.54 9.67 6.99
N THR A 149 -16.89 10.43 6.14
CA THR A 149 -17.41 11.72 5.65
C THR A 149 -18.73 11.54 4.90
N ALA A 150 -18.79 10.54 4.01
CA ALA A 150 -19.99 10.28 3.19
C ALA A 150 -21.20 9.85 4.07
N LEU A 151 -20.95 9.07 5.12
CA LEU A 151 -22.01 8.61 6.02
C LEU A 151 -22.46 9.69 7.04
N SER A 152 -21.64 10.70 7.27
CA SER A 152 -21.93 11.79 8.20
C SER A 152 -22.70 12.94 7.56
N GLY A 153 -22.68 13.00 6.22
CA GLY A 153 -23.27 14.10 5.46
C GLY A 153 -24.74 14.01 5.15
#